data_7d4aa33ff4b3d6bea9b3c8be5190351f
#
_entry.id   7d4aa33ff4b3d6bea9b3c8be5190351f
#
_cell.length_a   1.000
_cell.length_b   1.000
_cell.length_c   1.000
_cell.angle_alpha   90.00
_cell.angle_beta   90.00
_cell.angle_gamma   90.00
#
_symmetry.space_group_name_H-M   'P 1'
#
loop_
_entity.id
_entity.type
_entity.pdbx_description
1 polymer ?
#
loop_
_entity_poly.entity_id
_entity_poly.type
_entity_poly.pdbx_seq_one_letter_code
_entity_poly.pdbx_strand_id
1 'polypeptide(L)'
;SYDCRVLIANSTAACVRDEFVLIELDRVRVKGKVEPETIFTLIGDRASKQDRALHEFDEVFQEMRRHYVSRRWADAFKATERLRIPAEKYGLTGVIDVYQARIDQLRSGGVESDWDGVFNWETK
;
A
#
# COMPACT_ATOMS: atom_id res chain seq x y z
N SER A 1 -0.87 2.71 11.81
CA SER A 1 0.49 2.88 11.32
C SER A 1 0.95 1.65 10.54
N TYR A 2 1.77 1.88 9.52
CA TYR A 2 2.23 0.80 8.65
C TYR A 2 3.48 0.10 9.17
N ASP A 3 4.07 0.63 10.22
CA ASP A 3 5.31 0.11 10.78
C ASP A 3 6.39 -0.02 9.69
N CYS A 4 6.49 0.99 8.87
CA CYS A 4 7.37 1.04 7.72
C CYS A 4 8.40 2.13 7.94
N ARG A 5 9.62 1.91 7.46
CA ARG A 5 10.72 2.83 7.74
C ARG A 5 10.52 4.23 7.19
N VAL A 6 10.07 4.32 5.94
CA VAL A 6 9.97 5.61 5.25
C VAL A 6 8.64 5.68 4.53
N LEU A 7 7.85 6.67 4.91
CA LEU A 7 6.60 6.97 4.23
C LEU A 7 6.71 8.36 3.62
N ILE A 8 6.38 8.50 2.35
CA ILE A 8 6.45 9.81 1.71
C ILE A 8 5.16 10.09 0.94
N ALA A 9 4.80 11.36 0.93
CA ALA A 9 3.62 11.82 0.21
C ALA A 9 3.95 11.99 -1.27
N ASN A 10 2.90 12.15 -2.07
CA ASN A 10 3.01 12.25 -3.52
C ASN A 10 3.96 13.37 -3.97
N SER A 11 3.90 14.53 -3.32
CA SER A 11 4.75 15.66 -3.70
C SER A 11 6.23 15.35 -3.51
N THR A 12 6.58 14.68 -2.42
CA THR A 12 7.96 14.27 -2.15
C THR A 12 8.38 13.16 -3.10
N ALA A 13 7.47 12.22 -3.40
CA ALA A 13 7.75 11.13 -4.33
C ALA A 13 8.15 11.67 -5.70
N ALA A 14 7.46 12.70 -6.17
CA ALA A 14 7.78 13.30 -7.46
C ALA A 14 9.21 13.84 -7.52
N CYS A 15 9.73 14.32 -6.38
CA CYS A 15 11.08 14.88 -6.32
C CYS A 15 12.18 13.81 -6.33
N VAL A 16 11.90 12.59 -5.83
CA VAL A 16 12.94 11.58 -5.66
C VAL A 16 12.77 10.37 -6.56
N ARG A 17 11.74 10.36 -7.39
CA ARG A 17 11.36 9.20 -8.20
C ARG A 17 12.49 8.72 -9.13
N ASP A 18 13.28 9.63 -9.64
CA ASP A 18 14.34 9.29 -10.57
C ASP A 18 15.55 8.61 -9.89
N GLU A 19 15.71 8.83 -8.60
CA GLU A 19 16.89 8.34 -7.88
C GLU A 19 16.60 7.12 -7.01
N PHE A 20 15.32 6.83 -6.75
CA PHE A 20 14.95 5.76 -5.85
C PHE A 20 13.82 4.94 -6.42
N VAL A 21 13.67 3.71 -5.92
CA VAL A 21 12.53 2.87 -6.23
C VAL A 21 11.47 3.14 -5.18
N LEU A 22 10.29 3.52 -5.64
CA LEU A 22 9.15 3.81 -4.76
C LEU A 22 8.05 2.80 -5.03
N ILE A 23 7.37 2.40 -3.97
CA ILE A 23 6.19 1.56 -4.08
C ILE A 23 5.01 2.35 -3.53
N GLU A 24 3.96 2.45 -4.33
CA GLU A 24 2.72 3.07 -3.90
C GLU A 24 2.04 2.13 -2.92
N LEU A 25 1.89 2.57 -1.67
CA LEU A 25 1.35 1.73 -0.61
C LEU A 25 -0.13 1.87 -0.42
N ASP A 26 -0.65 3.10 -0.51
CA ASP A 26 -2.02 3.35 -0.08
C ASP A 26 -2.49 4.69 -0.57
N ARG A 27 -3.79 4.89 -0.45
CA ARG A 27 -4.39 6.20 -0.68
C ARG A 27 -5.25 6.51 0.53
N VAL A 28 -4.93 7.60 1.20
CA VAL A 28 -5.53 7.93 2.49
C VAL A 28 -6.07 9.35 2.49
N ARG A 29 -7.08 9.56 3.31
CA ARG A 29 -7.57 10.90 3.61
C ARG A 29 -7.25 11.18 5.06
N VAL A 30 -6.40 12.17 5.28
CA VAL A 30 -6.01 12.55 6.63
C VAL A 30 -7.12 13.37 7.25
N LYS A 31 -7.32 13.19 8.55
CA LYS A 31 -8.34 13.92 9.28
C LYS A 31 -8.17 15.43 9.07
N GLY A 32 -9.26 16.10 8.75
CA GLY A 32 -9.26 17.54 8.51
C GLY A 32 -8.95 17.93 7.07
N LYS A 33 -8.62 16.97 6.22
CA LYS A 33 -8.35 17.24 4.80
C LYS A 33 -9.41 16.59 3.94
N VAL A 34 -9.77 17.26 2.86
CA VAL A 34 -10.78 16.77 1.92
C VAL A 34 -10.15 15.88 0.86
N GLU A 35 -9.01 16.29 0.34
CA GLU A 35 -8.35 15.58 -0.75
C GLU A 35 -7.60 14.36 -0.26
N PRO A 36 -7.77 13.21 -0.92
CA PRO A 36 -6.95 12.04 -0.57
C PRO A 36 -5.51 12.23 -1.02
N GLU A 37 -4.62 11.53 -0.37
CA GLU A 37 -3.20 11.61 -0.65
C GLU A 37 -2.66 10.21 -0.89
N THR A 38 -1.82 10.06 -1.91
CA THR A 38 -1.16 8.79 -2.19
C THR A 38 0.11 8.71 -1.35
N ILE A 39 0.28 7.57 -0.69
CA ILE A 39 1.42 7.34 0.20
C ILE A 39 2.34 6.31 -0.45
N PHE A 40 3.63 6.62 -0.48
CA PHE A 40 4.66 5.75 -1.05
C PHE A 40 5.65 5.37 0.02
N THR A 41 6.38 4.28 -0.21
CA THR A 41 7.57 3.98 0.56
C THR A 41 8.76 3.92 -0.38
N LEU A 42 9.91 4.31 0.15
CA LEU A 42 11.18 4.24 -0.57
C LEU A 42 11.82 2.89 -0.26
N ILE A 43 12.02 2.07 -1.28
CA ILE A 43 12.44 0.69 -1.12
C ILE A 43 13.89 0.46 -1.52
N GLY A 44 14.37 1.19 -2.50
CA GLY A 44 15.73 1.00 -2.96
C GLY A 44 16.24 2.20 -3.72
N ASP A 45 17.53 2.20 -4.01
CA ASP A 45 18.17 3.28 -4.76
C ASP A 45 18.05 3.06 -6.25
N ARG A 46 18.73 3.89 -7.04
CA ARG A 46 18.68 3.81 -8.49
C ARG A 46 19.11 2.43 -9.02
N ALA A 47 20.11 1.81 -8.38
CA ALA A 47 20.58 0.50 -8.80
C ALA A 47 19.50 -0.56 -8.65
N SER A 48 18.63 -0.41 -7.66
CA SER A 48 17.54 -1.35 -7.42
C SER A 48 16.47 -1.34 -8.49
N LYS A 49 16.47 -0.35 -9.38
CA LYS A 49 15.51 -0.28 -10.48
C LYS A 49 15.64 -1.45 -11.45
N GLN A 50 16.77 -2.15 -11.42
CA GLN A 50 17.00 -3.34 -12.25
C GLN A 50 16.63 -4.63 -11.52
N ASP A 51 16.24 -4.57 -10.26
CA ASP A 51 15.95 -5.75 -9.45
C ASP A 51 14.60 -6.35 -9.86
N ARG A 52 14.65 -7.53 -10.49
CA ARG A 52 13.44 -8.22 -10.95
C ARG A 52 12.54 -8.63 -9.78
N ALA A 53 13.13 -9.11 -8.70
CA ALA A 53 12.33 -9.55 -7.54
C ALA A 53 11.55 -8.37 -6.95
N LEU A 54 12.15 -7.20 -6.93
CA LEU A 54 11.48 -6.00 -6.45
C LEU A 54 10.32 -5.60 -7.37
N HIS A 55 10.52 -5.69 -8.68
CA HIS A 55 9.46 -5.41 -9.64
C HIS A 55 8.30 -6.40 -9.49
N GLU A 56 8.61 -7.67 -9.30
CA GLU A 56 7.58 -8.69 -9.10
C GLU A 56 6.80 -8.43 -7.82
N PHE A 57 7.49 -8.06 -6.76
CA PHE A 57 6.82 -7.71 -5.51
C PHE A 57 5.85 -6.54 -5.71
N ASP A 58 6.31 -5.51 -6.40
CA ASP A 58 5.47 -4.34 -6.68
C ASP A 58 4.26 -4.72 -7.51
N GLU A 59 4.43 -5.55 -8.53
CA GLU A 59 3.33 -5.99 -9.38
C GLU A 59 2.24 -6.71 -8.56
N VAL A 60 2.66 -7.62 -7.68
CA VAL A 60 1.69 -8.34 -6.84
C VAL A 60 1.05 -7.40 -5.84
N PHE A 61 1.82 -6.46 -5.30
CA PHE A 61 1.27 -5.49 -4.37
C PHE A 61 0.20 -4.62 -5.04
N GLN A 62 0.47 -4.14 -6.25
CA GLN A 62 -0.51 -3.32 -6.96
C GLN A 62 -1.72 -4.15 -7.40
N GLU A 63 -1.53 -5.41 -7.73
CA GLU A 63 -2.64 -6.33 -7.99
C GLU A 63 -3.54 -6.45 -6.74
N MET A 64 -2.93 -6.64 -5.58
CA MET A 64 -3.65 -6.69 -4.32
C MET A 64 -4.48 -5.42 -4.11
N ARG A 65 -3.87 -4.26 -4.37
CA ARG A 65 -4.58 -2.99 -4.20
C ARG A 65 -5.74 -2.85 -5.17
N ARG A 66 -5.59 -3.32 -6.41
CA ARG A 66 -6.69 -3.31 -7.38
C ARG A 66 -7.87 -4.15 -6.90
N HIS A 67 -7.59 -5.33 -6.35
CA HIS A 67 -8.64 -6.16 -5.78
C HIS A 67 -9.29 -5.46 -4.58
N TYR A 68 -8.47 -4.87 -3.73
CA TYR A 68 -8.93 -4.17 -2.55
C TYR A 68 -9.92 -3.05 -2.90
N VAL A 69 -9.54 -2.15 -3.80
CA VAL A 69 -10.43 -1.02 -4.15
C VAL A 69 -11.66 -1.48 -4.95
N SER A 70 -11.58 -2.64 -5.56
CA SER A 70 -12.72 -3.24 -6.30
C SER A 70 -13.59 -4.11 -5.41
N ARG A 71 -13.29 -4.17 -4.13
CA ARG A 71 -14.06 -4.93 -3.13
C ARG A 71 -14.02 -6.44 -3.37
N ARG A 72 -13.00 -6.91 -4.07
CA ARG A 72 -12.77 -8.35 -4.26
C ARG A 72 -11.93 -8.85 -3.09
N TRP A 73 -12.58 -8.99 -1.94
CA TRP A 73 -11.91 -9.22 -0.66
C TRP A 73 -11.13 -10.53 -0.63
N ALA A 74 -11.71 -11.61 -1.14
CA ALA A 74 -11.03 -12.91 -1.15
C ALA A 74 -9.77 -12.86 -2.00
N ASP A 75 -9.84 -12.25 -3.19
CA ASP A 75 -8.68 -12.12 -4.08
C ASP A 75 -7.62 -11.22 -3.47
N ALA A 76 -8.05 -10.12 -2.84
CA ALA A 76 -7.13 -9.21 -2.18
C ALA A 76 -6.41 -9.92 -1.04
N PHE A 77 -7.13 -10.69 -0.24
CA PHE A 77 -6.52 -11.41 0.89
C PHE A 77 -5.51 -12.44 0.40
N LYS A 78 -5.84 -13.18 -0.65
CA LYS A 78 -4.91 -14.15 -1.23
C LYS A 78 -3.63 -13.47 -1.70
N ALA A 79 -3.75 -12.31 -2.31
CA ALA A 79 -2.58 -11.56 -2.74
C ALA A 79 -1.72 -11.13 -1.56
N THR A 80 -2.33 -10.73 -0.43
CA THR A 80 -1.54 -10.39 0.76
C THR A 80 -0.77 -11.59 1.28
N GLU A 81 -1.34 -12.78 1.18
CA GLU A 81 -0.63 -13.99 1.62
C GLU A 81 0.59 -14.26 0.74
N ARG A 82 0.46 -14.04 -0.57
CA ARG A 82 1.58 -14.18 -1.50
C ARG A 82 2.69 -13.17 -1.22
N LEU A 83 2.33 -12.01 -0.67
CA LEU A 83 3.28 -10.93 -0.41
C LEU A 83 4.02 -11.09 0.90
N ARG A 84 3.52 -11.89 1.82
CA ARG A 84 4.03 -11.90 3.20
C ARG A 84 5.51 -12.23 3.30
N ILE A 85 5.95 -13.30 2.64
CA ILE A 85 7.36 -13.69 2.72
C ILE A 85 8.26 -12.69 2.00
N PRO A 86 7.99 -12.30 0.75
CA PRO A 86 8.80 -11.27 0.10
C PRO A 86 8.82 -9.94 0.86
N ALA A 87 7.73 -9.61 1.56
CA ALA A 87 7.65 -8.36 2.31
C ALA A 87 8.70 -8.29 3.43
N GLU A 88 9.11 -9.43 3.97
CA GLU A 88 10.13 -9.46 5.02
C GLU A 88 11.43 -8.83 4.53
N LYS A 89 11.80 -9.12 3.30
CA LYS A 89 13.03 -8.59 2.72
C LYS A 89 13.02 -7.07 2.65
N TYR A 90 11.85 -6.47 2.46
CA TYR A 90 11.74 -5.02 2.27
C TYR A 90 11.23 -4.29 3.50
N GLY A 91 11.05 -5.00 4.61
CA GLY A 91 10.55 -4.38 5.84
C GLY A 91 9.10 -3.94 5.75
N LEU A 92 8.30 -4.65 4.95
CA LEU A 92 6.92 -4.28 4.68
C LEU A 92 5.89 -5.23 5.29
N THR A 93 6.31 -6.11 6.21
CA THR A 93 5.36 -7.03 6.85
C THR A 93 4.26 -6.29 7.59
N GLY A 94 4.59 -5.15 8.22
CA GLY A 94 3.58 -4.34 8.90
C GLY A 94 2.52 -3.82 7.95
N VAL A 95 2.92 -3.47 6.73
CA VAL A 95 1.98 -3.02 5.70
C VAL A 95 1.02 -4.15 5.33
N ILE A 96 1.56 -5.37 5.18
CA ILE A 96 0.73 -6.53 4.86
C ILE A 96 -0.27 -6.79 5.98
N ASP A 97 0.18 -6.70 7.23
CA ASP A 97 -0.71 -6.87 8.39
C ASP A 97 -1.85 -5.85 8.38
N VAL A 98 -1.54 -4.60 8.06
CA VAL A 98 -2.55 -3.55 7.98
C VAL A 98 -3.61 -3.88 6.93
N TYR A 99 -3.18 -4.33 5.74
CA TYR A 99 -4.13 -4.67 4.69
C TYR A 99 -4.98 -5.88 5.05
N GLN A 100 -4.38 -6.90 5.66
CA GLN A 100 -5.15 -8.06 6.08
C GLN A 100 -6.22 -7.70 7.10
N ALA A 101 -5.87 -6.84 8.06
CA ALA A 101 -6.82 -6.38 9.07
C ALA A 101 -7.96 -5.57 8.45
N ARG A 102 -7.62 -4.68 7.51
CA ARG A 102 -8.64 -3.88 6.81
C ARG A 102 -9.57 -4.76 6.00
N ILE A 103 -9.02 -5.72 5.26
CA ILE A 103 -9.82 -6.61 4.42
C ILE A 103 -10.80 -7.40 5.28
N ASP A 104 -10.33 -7.94 6.42
CA ASP A 104 -11.22 -8.67 7.31
C ASP A 104 -12.33 -7.80 7.85
N GLN A 105 -11.99 -6.58 8.26
CA GLN A 105 -12.95 -5.65 8.80
C GLN A 105 -14.00 -5.24 7.77
N LEU A 106 -13.54 -4.90 6.55
CA LEU A 106 -14.43 -4.43 5.49
C LEU A 106 -15.29 -5.56 4.96
N ARG A 107 -14.73 -6.76 4.88
CA ARG A 107 -15.48 -7.93 4.42
C ARG A 107 -16.61 -8.28 5.38
N SER A 108 -16.35 -8.19 6.69
CA SER A 108 -17.33 -8.52 7.71
C SER A 108 -18.37 -7.44 7.90
N GLY A 109 -17.93 -6.17 7.91
CA GLY A 109 -18.80 -5.03 8.17
C GLY A 109 -19.44 -4.41 6.95
N GLY A 110 -18.92 -4.75 5.76
CA GLY A 110 -19.35 -4.14 4.52
C GLY A 110 -18.80 -2.73 4.35
N VAL A 111 -19.07 -2.13 3.21
CA VAL A 111 -18.66 -0.77 2.90
C VAL A 111 -19.86 0.00 2.37
N GLU A 112 -19.80 1.33 2.48
CA GLU A 112 -20.81 2.19 1.91
C GLU A 112 -20.79 2.06 0.38
N SER A 113 -21.94 2.28 -0.25
CA SER A 113 -22.03 2.16 -1.70
C SER A 113 -21.13 3.16 -2.43
N ASP A 114 -20.84 4.29 -1.80
CA ASP A 114 -19.97 5.33 -2.35
C ASP A 114 -18.53 5.22 -1.88
N TRP A 115 -18.15 4.10 -1.28
CA TRP A 115 -16.79 3.89 -0.82
C TRP A 115 -15.82 3.99 -2.01
N ASP A 116 -14.82 4.84 -1.87
CA ASP A 116 -13.89 5.19 -2.95
C ASP A 116 -12.54 4.48 -2.86
N GLY A 117 -12.38 3.53 -1.94
CA GLY A 117 -11.11 2.82 -1.76
C GLY A 117 -10.10 3.59 -0.94
N VAL A 118 -10.42 4.79 -0.52
CA VAL A 118 -9.53 5.62 0.28
C VAL A 118 -9.72 5.28 1.76
N PHE A 119 -8.61 5.13 2.48
CA PHE A 119 -8.67 4.89 3.91
C PHE A 119 -8.69 6.22 4.64
N ASN A 120 -9.65 6.38 5.55
CA ASN A 120 -9.72 7.59 6.36
C ASN A 120 -8.79 7.44 7.55
N TRP A 121 -7.70 8.17 7.53
CA TRP A 121 -6.67 8.08 8.56
C TRP A 121 -6.98 9.08 9.67
N GLU A 122 -7.35 8.54 10.80
CA GLU A 122 -7.59 9.35 11.99
C GLU A 122 -6.34 9.31 12.83
N THR A 123 -5.51 10.33 12.70
CA THR A 123 -4.29 10.43 13.49
C THR A 123 -4.62 10.95 14.88
N LYS A 124 -3.86 10.49 15.80
CA LYS A 124 -3.97 10.94 17.18
C LYS A 124 -2.80 11.81 17.52
#